data_c8c75a60114c41389463baa6a175ef38
#
_entry.id   c8c75a60114c41389463baa6a175ef38
#
_cell.length_a   1.000
_cell.length_b   1.000
_cell.length_c   1.000
_cell.angle_alpha   90.00
_cell.angle_beta   90.00
_cell.angle_gamma   90.00
#
_symmetry.space_group_name_H-M   'P 1'
#
loop_
_entity.id
_entity.type
_entity.pdbx_description
1 polymer ?
#
loop_
_entity_poly.entity_id
_entity_poly.type
_entity_poly.pdbx_seq_one_letter_code
_entity_poly.pdbx_strand_id
1 'polypeptide(L)'
;LMVCMMNIGHRALARWGLRFLPLSADAKVLDCGCGGGANIRKLLKKCPQGIVKGVDISDVSVTTARRVNRSAIADGRCAVWQGSVDELIFAADWFDAVTAFETVYFWPDLPKSFREIRRVLRPGGTLLICNECSGDAPGDEAWTKKIAGMRIYPAAELQRLLEQAGFRRIQIHKTSRWLCLTAQKPD
;
A
#
# COMPACT_ATOMS: atom_id res chain seq x y z
N LEU A 1 15.05 9.18 -11.96
CA LEU A 1 14.24 10.42 -12.10
C LEU A 1 12.75 10.11 -11.91
N MET A 2 12.20 9.08 -12.56
CA MET A 2 10.77 8.73 -12.51
C MET A 2 10.31 8.37 -11.09
N VAL A 3 11.03 7.53 -10.35
CA VAL A 3 10.72 7.17 -8.95
C VAL A 3 10.70 8.39 -8.03
N CYS A 4 11.58 9.36 -8.26
CA CYS A 4 11.62 10.60 -7.49
C CYS A 4 10.42 11.51 -7.79
N MET A 5 9.98 11.57 -9.05
CA MET A 5 8.80 12.32 -9.47
C MET A 5 7.51 11.68 -8.92
N MET A 6 7.40 10.37 -8.91
CA MET A 6 6.28 9.65 -8.28
C MET A 6 6.18 9.96 -6.78
N ASN A 7 7.31 10.03 -6.07
CA ASN A 7 7.32 10.42 -4.64
C ASN A 7 6.76 11.82 -4.38
N ILE A 8 6.89 12.74 -5.33
CA ILE A 8 6.41 14.13 -5.20
C ILE A 8 4.93 14.24 -5.59
N GLY A 9 4.54 13.63 -6.72
CA GLY A 9 3.19 13.74 -7.27
C GLY A 9 2.09 13.17 -6.39
N HIS A 10 2.39 12.09 -5.65
CA HIS A 10 1.39 11.38 -4.84
C HIS A 10 1.35 11.79 -3.36
N ARG A 11 2.00 12.91 -2.99
CA ARG A 11 2.04 13.37 -1.58
C ARG A 11 0.67 13.72 -1.02
N ALA A 12 -0.16 14.36 -1.83
CA ALA A 12 -1.50 14.80 -1.42
C ALA A 12 -2.44 13.60 -1.26
N LEU A 13 -2.42 12.68 -2.22
CA LEU A 13 -3.16 11.42 -2.18
C LEU A 13 -2.86 10.62 -0.91
N ALA A 14 -1.57 10.37 -0.63
CA ALA A 14 -1.17 9.60 0.54
C ALA A 14 -1.54 10.28 1.86
N ARG A 15 -1.43 11.62 1.93
CA ARG A 15 -1.86 12.37 3.11
C ARG A 15 -3.37 12.26 3.34
N TRP A 16 -4.14 12.31 2.26
CA TRP A 16 -5.59 12.14 2.32
C TRP A 16 -5.97 10.72 2.76
N GLY A 17 -5.42 9.68 2.12
CA GLY A 17 -5.70 8.28 2.43
C GLY A 17 -5.31 7.90 3.86
N LEU A 18 -4.16 8.36 4.36
CA LEU A 18 -3.70 8.06 5.71
C LEU A 18 -4.60 8.63 6.83
N ARG A 19 -5.56 9.49 6.52
CA ARG A 19 -6.59 9.94 7.49
C ARG A 19 -7.57 8.83 7.84
N PHE A 20 -7.73 7.85 6.96
CA PHE A 20 -8.63 6.70 7.14
C PHE A 20 -7.94 5.49 7.79
N LEU A 21 -6.65 5.61 8.11
CA LEU A 21 -5.88 4.56 8.77
C LEU A 21 -5.44 5.03 10.16
N PRO A 22 -6.21 4.74 11.21
CA PRO A 22 -5.76 4.96 12.57
C PRO A 22 -4.63 3.97 12.89
N LEU A 23 -3.50 4.50 13.39
CA LEU A 23 -2.33 3.73 13.79
C LEU A 23 -1.96 4.08 15.23
N SER A 24 -1.69 3.08 16.06
CA SER A 24 -1.05 3.29 17.35
C SER A 24 0.40 3.77 17.19
N ALA A 25 0.93 4.42 18.20
CA ALA A 25 2.31 4.95 18.16
C ALA A 25 3.37 3.87 17.95
N ASP A 26 3.10 2.64 18.33
CA ASP A 26 3.96 1.45 18.26
C ASP A 26 3.58 0.48 17.12
N ALA A 27 2.71 0.90 16.20
CA ALA A 27 2.19 0.04 15.14
C ALA A 27 3.30 -0.55 14.25
N LYS A 28 3.09 -1.80 13.85
CA LYS A 28 3.89 -2.50 12.83
C LYS A 28 3.20 -2.42 11.49
N VAL A 29 3.79 -1.74 10.53
CA VAL A 29 3.16 -1.45 9.24
C VAL A 29 4.00 -2.02 8.10
N LEU A 30 3.34 -2.59 7.09
CA LEU A 30 3.94 -2.98 5.81
C LEU A 30 3.43 -2.07 4.69
N ASP A 31 4.34 -1.48 3.91
CA ASP A 31 4.03 -0.73 2.70
C ASP A 31 4.31 -1.60 1.47
N CYS A 32 3.27 -2.09 0.81
CA CYS A 32 3.34 -2.96 -0.36
C CYS A 32 3.42 -2.13 -1.64
N GLY A 33 4.45 -2.37 -2.45
CA GLY A 33 4.78 -1.53 -3.60
C GLY A 33 5.27 -0.16 -3.13
N CYS A 34 6.24 -0.16 -2.21
CA CYS A 34 6.65 1.05 -1.49
C CYS A 34 7.38 2.10 -2.35
N GLY A 35 7.68 1.77 -3.61
CA GLY A 35 8.36 2.67 -4.54
C GLY A 35 9.64 3.27 -3.94
N GLY A 36 9.84 4.57 -4.10
CA GLY A 36 10.98 5.29 -3.55
C GLY A 36 10.93 5.56 -2.04
N GLY A 37 9.97 4.98 -1.29
CA GLY A 37 9.94 5.00 0.17
C GLY A 37 9.42 6.29 0.81
N ALA A 38 8.80 7.19 0.05
CA ALA A 38 8.25 8.43 0.61
C ALA A 38 7.08 8.20 1.58
N ASN A 39 6.27 7.17 1.33
CA ASN A 39 5.15 6.81 2.21
C ASN A 39 5.64 6.10 3.47
N ILE A 40 6.71 5.30 3.39
CA ILE A 40 7.39 4.75 4.57
C ILE A 40 7.75 5.87 5.56
N ARG A 41 8.31 6.99 5.10
CA ARG A 41 8.62 8.15 5.97
C ARG A 41 7.38 8.74 6.64
N LYS A 42 6.24 8.79 5.95
CA LYS A 42 4.98 9.29 6.54
C LYS A 42 4.45 8.32 7.60
N LEU A 43 4.50 7.02 7.32
CA LEU A 43 4.10 5.96 8.26
C LEU A 43 4.98 5.98 9.52
N LEU A 44 6.30 6.09 9.38
CA LEU A 44 7.23 6.21 10.51
C LEU A 44 6.95 7.43 11.42
N LYS A 45 6.42 8.53 10.84
CA LYS A 45 5.99 9.69 11.63
C LYS A 45 4.66 9.46 12.35
N LYS A 46 3.75 8.66 11.75
CA LYS A 46 2.47 8.30 12.38
C LYS A 46 2.64 7.29 13.52
N CYS A 47 3.62 6.40 13.42
CA CYS A 47 3.95 5.43 14.46
C CYS A 47 5.39 5.64 14.96
N PRO A 48 5.64 6.66 15.80
CA PRO A 48 6.99 7.08 16.19
C PRO A 48 7.75 6.04 17.03
N GLN A 49 7.07 5.09 17.63
CA GLN A 49 7.62 3.96 18.37
C GLN A 49 7.49 2.64 17.61
N GLY A 50 6.86 2.67 16.44
CA GLY A 50 6.57 1.50 15.62
C GLY A 50 7.65 1.16 14.62
N ILE A 51 7.36 0.14 13.82
CA ILE A 51 8.24 -0.40 12.77
C ILE A 51 7.50 -0.33 11.44
N VAL A 52 8.17 0.17 10.41
CA VAL A 52 7.65 0.17 9.04
C VAL A 52 8.55 -0.66 8.14
N LYS A 53 7.97 -1.67 7.53
CA LYS A 53 8.62 -2.50 6.51
C LYS A 53 8.09 -2.12 5.14
N GLY A 54 8.92 -2.24 4.10
CA GLY A 54 8.54 -2.01 2.72
C GLY A 54 8.88 -3.19 1.83
N VAL A 55 8.09 -3.43 0.82
CA VAL A 55 8.37 -4.38 -0.25
C VAL A 55 8.06 -3.74 -1.61
N ASP A 56 8.94 -3.96 -2.57
CA ASP A 56 8.75 -3.55 -3.97
C ASP A 56 9.43 -4.54 -4.90
N ILE A 57 8.86 -4.77 -6.08
CA ILE A 57 9.44 -5.68 -7.07
C ILE A 57 10.67 -5.07 -7.76
N SER A 58 10.77 -3.74 -7.82
CA SER A 58 11.84 -3.00 -8.48
C SER A 58 13.04 -2.82 -7.54
N ASP A 59 14.20 -3.30 -7.96
CA ASP A 59 15.49 -3.10 -7.27
C ASP A 59 15.86 -1.62 -7.16
N VAL A 60 15.58 -0.82 -8.19
CA VAL A 60 15.77 0.64 -8.20
C VAL A 60 14.90 1.32 -7.15
N SER A 61 13.65 0.91 -7.04
CA SER A 61 12.72 1.39 -6.00
C SER A 61 13.24 1.05 -4.61
N VAL A 62 13.62 -0.19 -4.37
CA VAL A 62 14.16 -0.67 -3.10
C VAL A 62 15.43 0.09 -2.70
N THR A 63 16.37 0.25 -3.62
CA THR A 63 17.61 1.02 -3.39
C THR A 63 17.30 2.48 -3.02
N THR A 64 16.36 3.11 -3.74
CA THR A 64 15.93 4.49 -3.45
C THR A 64 15.24 4.57 -2.10
N ALA A 65 14.33 3.65 -1.79
CA ALA A 65 13.61 3.60 -0.52
C ALA A 65 14.55 3.42 0.67
N ARG A 66 15.56 2.56 0.56
CA ARG A 66 16.61 2.39 1.57
C ARG A 66 17.40 3.67 1.81
N ARG A 67 17.82 4.36 0.74
CA ARG A 67 18.54 5.64 0.84
C ARG A 67 17.68 6.71 1.51
N VAL A 68 16.40 6.82 1.14
CA VAL A 68 15.45 7.82 1.67
C VAL A 68 15.19 7.59 3.16
N ASN A 69 15.18 6.33 3.61
CA ASN A 69 14.86 5.95 4.99
C ASN A 69 16.08 5.47 5.80
N ARG A 70 17.31 5.81 5.37
CA ARG A 70 18.54 5.30 5.96
C ARG A 70 18.67 5.49 7.48
N SER A 71 18.19 6.61 8.01
CA SER A 71 18.21 6.87 9.45
C SER A 71 17.31 5.88 10.20
N ALA A 72 16.06 5.73 9.78
CA ALA A 72 15.13 4.80 10.40
C ALA A 72 15.60 3.32 10.26
N ILE A 73 16.33 2.99 9.19
CA ILE A 73 16.96 1.68 9.03
C ILE A 73 18.08 1.48 10.05
N ALA A 74 18.94 2.48 10.23
CA ALA A 74 20.01 2.45 11.24
C ALA A 74 19.46 2.34 12.67
N ASP A 75 18.31 2.96 12.92
CA ASP A 75 17.60 2.91 14.20
C ASP A 75 16.80 1.59 14.40
N GLY A 76 16.85 0.66 13.45
CA GLY A 76 16.10 -0.61 13.49
C GLY A 76 14.58 -0.49 13.30
N ARG A 77 14.07 0.69 12.91
CA ARG A 77 12.64 0.99 12.76
C ARG A 77 12.13 0.83 11.33
N CYS A 78 13.00 0.60 10.37
CA CYS A 78 12.65 0.41 8.97
C CYS A 78 13.48 -0.70 8.35
N ALA A 79 12.87 -1.43 7.42
CA ALA A 79 13.60 -2.31 6.51
C ALA A 79 12.84 -2.42 5.19
N VAL A 80 13.54 -2.59 4.07
CA VAL A 80 12.96 -2.67 2.73
C VAL A 80 13.55 -3.85 1.99
N TRP A 81 12.68 -4.67 1.39
CA TRP A 81 13.06 -5.84 0.60
C TRP A 81 12.57 -5.75 -0.83
N GLN A 82 13.32 -6.38 -1.72
CA GLN A 82 12.83 -6.68 -3.06
C GLN A 82 11.98 -7.95 -2.99
N GLY A 83 10.78 -7.90 -3.57
CA GLY A 83 9.87 -9.04 -3.59
C GLY A 83 8.50 -8.71 -4.16
N SER A 84 7.72 -9.75 -4.39
CA SER A 84 6.34 -9.64 -4.87
C SER A 84 5.34 -9.66 -3.71
N VAL A 85 4.23 -8.95 -3.88
CA VAL A 85 3.15 -8.89 -2.88
C VAL A 85 2.36 -10.20 -2.80
N ASP A 86 2.38 -10.98 -3.85
CA ASP A 86 1.74 -12.30 -3.90
C ASP A 86 2.56 -13.44 -3.26
N GLU A 87 3.76 -13.12 -2.74
CA GLU A 87 4.65 -14.04 -2.04
C GLU A 87 5.47 -13.30 -0.99
N LEU A 88 4.80 -12.90 0.11
CA LEU A 88 5.43 -12.11 1.16
C LEU A 88 6.28 -12.97 2.11
N ILE A 89 7.51 -12.55 2.35
CA ILE A 89 8.49 -13.25 3.20
C ILE A 89 8.20 -13.17 4.71
N PHE A 90 7.14 -12.47 5.11
CA PHE A 90 6.84 -12.18 6.51
C PHE A 90 5.99 -13.28 7.14
N ALA A 91 6.11 -13.44 8.45
CA ALA A 91 5.28 -14.34 9.23
C ALA A 91 3.80 -13.93 9.17
N ALA A 92 2.91 -14.90 9.39
CA ALA A 92 1.49 -14.63 9.58
C ALA A 92 1.26 -13.77 10.84
N ASP A 93 0.18 -13.02 10.85
CA ASP A 93 -0.33 -12.27 12.02
C ASP A 93 0.67 -11.26 12.63
N TRP A 94 1.54 -10.68 11.80
CA TRP A 94 2.62 -9.84 12.29
C TRP A 94 2.33 -8.33 12.21
N PHE A 95 1.59 -7.86 11.20
CA PHE A 95 1.36 -6.44 10.96
C PHE A 95 0.01 -5.95 11.51
N ASP A 96 0.02 -4.76 12.10
CA ASP A 96 -1.18 -4.03 12.49
C ASP A 96 -1.90 -3.43 11.27
N ALA A 97 -1.12 -3.01 10.29
CA ALA A 97 -1.63 -2.47 9.04
C ALA A 97 -0.74 -2.81 7.85
N VAL A 98 -1.38 -2.89 6.68
CA VAL A 98 -0.72 -2.95 5.37
C VAL A 98 -1.24 -1.80 4.52
N THR A 99 -0.35 -1.11 3.82
CA THR A 99 -0.69 -0.02 2.90
C THR A 99 -0.30 -0.36 1.47
N ALA A 100 -1.08 0.12 0.52
CA ALA A 100 -0.84 0.02 -0.92
C ALA A 100 -1.24 1.35 -1.59
N PHE A 101 -0.23 2.16 -1.93
CA PHE A 101 -0.44 3.46 -2.57
C PHE A 101 -0.01 3.41 -4.04
N GLU A 102 -0.95 3.59 -4.97
CA GLU A 102 -0.68 3.66 -6.41
C GLU A 102 0.02 2.41 -6.98
N THR A 103 -0.22 1.24 -6.41
CA THR A 103 0.52 0.03 -6.76
C THR A 103 -0.36 -1.15 -7.19
N VAL A 104 -1.59 -1.22 -6.72
CA VAL A 104 -2.54 -2.32 -7.00
C VAL A 104 -2.77 -2.51 -8.51
N TYR A 105 -2.60 -1.46 -9.29
CA TYR A 105 -2.68 -1.46 -10.76
C TYR A 105 -1.76 -2.47 -11.45
N PHE A 106 -0.67 -2.84 -10.80
CA PHE A 106 0.44 -3.62 -11.37
C PHE A 106 0.58 -5.01 -10.77
N TRP A 107 -0.28 -5.38 -9.82
CA TRP A 107 -0.21 -6.70 -9.20
C TRP A 107 -0.75 -7.76 -10.14
N PRO A 108 0.03 -8.82 -10.45
CA PRO A 108 -0.33 -9.77 -11.49
C PRO A 108 -1.50 -10.67 -11.09
N ASP A 109 -1.62 -11.00 -9.81
CA ASP A 109 -2.68 -11.85 -9.23
C ASP A 109 -3.24 -11.18 -7.99
N LEU A 110 -4.28 -10.36 -8.17
CA LEU A 110 -4.89 -9.61 -7.09
C LEU A 110 -5.50 -10.50 -6.00
N PRO A 111 -6.26 -11.58 -6.34
CA PRO A 111 -6.74 -12.54 -5.36
C PRO A 111 -5.62 -13.17 -4.50
N LYS A 112 -4.51 -13.57 -5.12
CA LYS A 112 -3.36 -14.12 -4.40
C LYS A 112 -2.70 -13.08 -3.51
N SER A 113 -2.49 -11.87 -4.02
CA SER A 113 -1.92 -10.76 -3.26
C SER A 113 -2.77 -10.41 -2.03
N PHE A 114 -4.10 -10.37 -2.17
CA PHE A 114 -4.99 -10.09 -1.04
C PHE A 114 -4.97 -11.22 0.01
N ARG A 115 -4.85 -12.48 -0.40
CA ARG A 115 -4.69 -13.59 0.56
C ARG A 115 -3.36 -13.49 1.33
N GLU A 116 -2.25 -13.15 0.65
CA GLU A 116 -0.95 -12.93 1.30
C GLU A 116 -0.98 -11.75 2.27
N ILE A 117 -1.56 -10.63 1.87
CA ILE A 117 -1.75 -9.48 2.77
C ILE A 117 -2.60 -9.86 3.98
N ARG A 118 -3.70 -10.60 3.77
CA ARG A 118 -4.53 -11.08 4.88
C ARG A 118 -3.76 -12.03 5.79
N ARG A 119 -2.90 -12.88 5.24
CA ARG A 119 -2.06 -13.79 6.03
C ARG A 119 -1.12 -13.05 6.98
N VAL A 120 -0.43 -12.02 6.49
CA VAL A 120 0.56 -11.26 7.28
C VAL A 120 -0.07 -10.24 8.24
N LEU A 121 -1.31 -9.80 7.99
CA LEU A 121 -2.07 -8.97 8.93
C LEU A 121 -2.46 -9.79 10.16
N ARG A 122 -2.34 -9.20 11.36
CA ARG A 122 -2.92 -9.78 12.58
C ARG A 122 -4.46 -9.75 12.53
N PRO A 123 -5.16 -10.58 13.32
CA PRO A 123 -6.60 -10.40 13.54
C PRO A 123 -6.92 -8.95 13.93
N GLY A 124 -7.98 -8.38 13.36
CA GLY A 124 -8.33 -6.95 13.51
C GLY A 124 -7.45 -5.97 12.74
N GLY A 125 -6.36 -6.43 12.11
CA GLY A 125 -5.46 -5.59 11.31
C GLY A 125 -6.12 -5.05 10.05
N THR A 126 -5.63 -3.90 9.55
CA THR A 126 -6.26 -3.14 8.46
C THR A 126 -5.38 -3.06 7.22
N LEU A 127 -5.96 -3.36 6.07
CA LEU A 127 -5.42 -3.02 4.75
C LEU A 127 -5.96 -1.66 4.32
N LEU A 128 -5.08 -0.77 3.84
CA LEU A 128 -5.40 0.48 3.15
C LEU A 128 -4.95 0.40 1.70
N ILE A 129 -5.85 0.58 0.76
CA ILE A 129 -5.55 0.78 -0.67
C ILE A 129 -5.89 2.23 -1.02
N CYS A 130 -4.99 2.93 -1.69
CA CYS A 130 -5.19 4.32 -2.05
C CYS A 130 -4.68 4.58 -3.47
N ASN A 131 -5.60 4.95 -4.37
CA ASN A 131 -5.37 5.07 -5.81
C ASN A 131 -5.79 6.44 -6.33
N GLU A 132 -5.00 7.02 -7.23
CA GLU A 132 -5.37 8.25 -7.94
C GLU A 132 -6.45 7.96 -8.99
N CYS A 133 -6.35 6.85 -9.73
CA CYS A 133 -7.36 6.42 -10.66
C CYS A 133 -8.42 5.56 -9.96
N SER A 134 -9.68 6.01 -10.02
CA SER A 134 -10.80 5.34 -9.34
C SER A 134 -11.52 4.29 -10.20
N GLY A 135 -11.26 4.28 -11.50
CA GLY A 135 -11.97 3.49 -12.49
C GLY A 135 -13.29 4.11 -12.95
N ASP A 136 -13.76 5.16 -12.29
CA ASP A 136 -15.02 5.84 -12.59
C ASP A 136 -14.79 7.28 -13.11
N ALA A 137 -13.55 7.79 -13.03
CA ALA A 137 -13.25 9.15 -13.43
C ALA A 137 -13.02 9.28 -14.94
N PRO A 138 -13.53 10.37 -15.58
CA PRO A 138 -13.23 10.63 -16.98
C PRO A 138 -11.71 10.69 -17.23
N GLY A 139 -11.24 9.94 -18.21
CA GLY A 139 -9.81 9.90 -18.59
C GLY A 139 -8.99 8.82 -17.91
N ASP A 140 -9.52 8.06 -16.95
CA ASP A 140 -8.81 6.93 -16.32
C ASP A 140 -8.31 5.92 -17.37
N GLU A 141 -9.13 5.60 -18.39
CA GLU A 141 -8.74 4.70 -19.48
C GLU A 141 -7.51 5.16 -20.28
N ALA A 142 -7.25 6.46 -20.32
CA ALA A 142 -6.08 6.97 -21.03
C ALA A 142 -4.76 6.53 -20.38
N TRP A 143 -4.74 6.26 -19.09
CA TRP A 143 -3.59 5.78 -18.36
C TRP A 143 -3.26 4.33 -18.69
N THR A 144 -4.28 3.45 -18.80
CA THR A 144 -4.07 2.05 -19.18
C THR A 144 -3.49 1.89 -20.58
N LYS A 145 -3.77 2.86 -21.48
CA LYS A 145 -3.17 2.91 -22.82
C LYS A 145 -1.73 3.41 -22.82
N LYS A 146 -1.35 4.25 -21.84
CA LYS A 146 -0.02 4.88 -21.77
C LYS A 146 0.98 4.06 -20.97
N ILE A 147 0.51 3.31 -19.96
CA ILE A 147 1.36 2.58 -19.04
C ILE A 147 1.14 1.08 -19.22
N ALA A 148 2.15 0.41 -19.77
CA ALA A 148 2.10 -1.04 -20.01
C ALA A 148 1.89 -1.80 -18.69
N GLY A 149 0.97 -2.78 -18.71
CA GLY A 149 0.65 -3.61 -17.55
C GLY A 149 -0.21 -2.94 -16.47
N MET A 150 -0.61 -1.69 -16.65
CA MET A 150 -1.51 -1.01 -15.71
C MET A 150 -2.96 -1.48 -15.93
N ARG A 151 -3.60 -1.91 -14.84
CA ARG A 151 -5.05 -2.18 -14.80
C ARG A 151 -5.69 -1.35 -13.70
N ILE A 152 -6.71 -0.57 -14.05
CA ILE A 152 -7.50 0.21 -13.10
C ILE A 152 -8.70 -0.62 -12.64
N TYR A 153 -8.91 -0.66 -11.34
CA TYR A 153 -9.97 -1.44 -10.71
C TYR A 153 -11.00 -0.49 -10.09
N PRO A 154 -12.27 -0.54 -10.52
CA PRO A 154 -13.34 0.19 -9.83
C PRO A 154 -13.51 -0.28 -8.38
N ALA A 155 -14.01 0.61 -7.52
CA ALA A 155 -14.18 0.33 -6.10
C ALA A 155 -15.00 -0.94 -5.84
N ALA A 156 -16.07 -1.17 -6.61
CA ALA A 156 -16.92 -2.35 -6.47
C ALA A 156 -16.19 -3.67 -6.78
N GLU A 157 -15.27 -3.66 -7.77
CA GLU A 157 -14.44 -4.82 -8.08
C GLU A 157 -13.44 -5.10 -6.97
N LEU A 158 -12.75 -4.07 -6.47
CA LEU A 158 -11.82 -4.20 -5.33
C LEU A 158 -12.53 -4.71 -4.09
N GLN A 159 -13.71 -4.17 -3.77
CA GLN A 159 -14.52 -4.63 -2.65
C GLN A 159 -14.85 -6.11 -2.78
N ARG A 160 -15.39 -6.54 -3.92
CA ARG A 160 -15.72 -7.95 -4.16
C ARG A 160 -14.52 -8.88 -4.00
N LEU A 161 -13.35 -8.49 -4.54
CA LEU A 161 -12.12 -9.28 -4.43
C LEU A 161 -11.61 -9.36 -2.99
N LEU A 162 -11.71 -8.27 -2.23
CA LEU A 162 -11.35 -8.23 -0.81
C LEU A 162 -12.29 -9.12 0.03
N GLU A 163 -13.60 -9.07 -0.23
CA GLU A 163 -14.58 -9.94 0.43
C GLU A 163 -14.32 -11.43 0.15
N GLN A 164 -13.98 -11.78 -1.09
CA GLN A 164 -13.59 -13.13 -1.50
C GLN A 164 -12.27 -13.59 -0.83
N ALA A 165 -11.33 -12.67 -0.60
CA ALA A 165 -10.11 -12.96 0.15
C ALA A 165 -10.34 -13.07 1.67
N GLY A 166 -11.57 -12.83 2.15
CA GLY A 166 -11.96 -12.97 3.55
C GLY A 166 -11.81 -11.71 4.39
N PHE A 167 -11.61 -10.55 3.79
CA PHE A 167 -11.70 -9.27 4.49
C PHE A 167 -13.15 -8.91 4.83
N ARG A 168 -13.32 -8.08 5.87
CA ARG A 168 -14.61 -7.55 6.33
C ARG A 168 -14.50 -6.06 6.66
N ARG A 169 -15.61 -5.43 7.01
CA ARG A 169 -15.69 -4.00 7.35
C ARG A 169 -15.01 -3.11 6.31
N ILE A 170 -15.30 -3.37 5.04
CA ILE A 170 -14.73 -2.61 3.93
C ILE A 170 -15.40 -1.24 3.89
N GLN A 171 -14.60 -0.18 3.92
CA GLN A 171 -15.04 1.20 3.77
C GLN A 171 -14.44 1.81 2.52
N ILE A 172 -15.24 2.55 1.77
CA ILE A 172 -14.85 3.18 0.52
C ILE A 172 -14.96 4.70 0.69
N HIS A 173 -13.88 5.39 0.42
CA HIS A 173 -13.79 6.85 0.40
C HIS A 173 -13.41 7.31 -1.00
N LYS A 174 -14.14 8.28 -1.53
CA LYS A 174 -13.89 8.81 -2.88
C LYS A 174 -13.82 10.33 -2.86
N THR A 175 -13.05 10.87 -3.77
CA THR A 175 -13.15 12.25 -4.26
C THR A 175 -13.57 12.21 -5.73
N SER A 176 -13.55 13.33 -6.43
CA SER A 176 -13.78 13.36 -7.88
C SER A 176 -12.76 12.55 -8.69
N ARG A 177 -11.59 12.25 -8.11
CA ARG A 177 -10.48 11.54 -8.79
C ARG A 177 -9.94 10.37 -7.96
N TRP A 178 -9.81 10.53 -6.65
CA TRP A 178 -9.12 9.59 -5.78
C TRP A 178 -10.04 8.55 -5.18
N LEU A 179 -9.51 7.36 -5.02
CA LEU A 179 -10.18 6.22 -4.37
C LEU A 179 -9.32 5.76 -3.19
N CYS A 180 -9.95 5.54 -2.05
CA CYS A 180 -9.34 4.88 -0.91
C CYS A 180 -10.28 3.81 -0.36
N LEU A 181 -9.76 2.62 -0.11
CA LEU A 181 -10.47 1.55 0.59
C LEU A 181 -9.71 1.18 1.86
N THR A 182 -10.45 0.93 2.93
CA THR A 182 -9.94 0.21 4.10
C THR A 182 -10.70 -1.10 4.26
N ALA A 183 -9.99 -2.15 4.65
CA ALA A 183 -10.57 -3.48 4.85
C ALA A 183 -9.89 -4.15 6.06
N GLN A 184 -10.65 -4.82 6.92
CA GLN A 184 -10.12 -5.48 8.10
C GLN A 184 -10.04 -7.00 7.92
N LYS A 185 -8.96 -7.58 8.45
CA LYS A 185 -8.91 -9.01 8.73
C LYS A 185 -9.81 -9.28 9.93
N PRO A 186 -10.78 -10.22 9.84
CA PRO A 186 -11.58 -10.64 10.99
C PRO A 186 -10.71 -11.13 12.14
N ASP A 187 -11.29 -11.10 13.36
CA ASP A 187 -10.69 -11.71 14.56
C ASP A 187 -10.58 -13.23 14.44
#